data_3c8c0ed8c1dc1b6d1e666a1116db68c5
#
_entry.id   3c8c0ed8c1dc1b6d1e666a1116db68c5
#
_cell.length_a   1.000
_cell.length_b   1.000
_cell.length_c   1.000
_cell.angle_alpha   90.00
_cell.angle_beta   90.00
_cell.angle_gamma   90.00
#
_symmetry.space_group_name_H-M   'P 1'
#
loop_
_entity.id
_entity.type
_entity.pdbx_description
1 polymer ?
#
loop_
_entity_poly.entity_id
_entity_poly.type
_entity_poly.pdbx_seq_one_letter_code
_entity_poly.pdbx_strand_id
1 'polypeptide(L)'
;MKIIAKQYNCNYFSALFQILKEHPNAPSFLSLQYILQQMGKESFAMHVTYEELQNLPRPFIAHITTNVDLFLFITNITPDNVQMIDVEGNIETIDRTDFDHMWDGNILLIDEKQGNIKISFKEKFNTFINQIRFPFLILCIILSFIYTLISKQEQSILFYLYLIGILGGISASTLLFIEQIDKNNIHIKKLCSASGNKSKIDCSSILDFKDAYFLGLISWSDVGFVYFAFLLIVTLLFPFSISQIVINLFSILCIGYVCYSLYYQKYIAKKWCTLCLSVQIVFIYLFALSICTLNIKNIYKVIQPNNLLGLMITALTILSIYMIIKQLISTHTKHLSLQRKFNELIYDD
;
A
#
# COMPACT_ATOMS: atom_id res chain seq x y z
N MET A 1 13.61 -12.78 4.66
CA MET A 1 14.47 -11.83 3.93
C MET A 1 15.13 -10.76 4.82
N LYS A 2 14.39 -9.99 5.62
CA LYS A 2 15.01 -9.01 6.57
C LYS A 2 16.04 -9.66 7.49
N ILE A 3 15.76 -10.85 7.99
CA ILE A 3 16.61 -11.62 8.88
C ILE A 3 17.91 -12.01 8.16
N ILE A 4 17.80 -12.56 6.96
CA ILE A 4 18.94 -12.95 6.12
C ILE A 4 19.84 -11.74 5.83
N ALA A 5 19.24 -10.62 5.43
CA ALA A 5 19.98 -9.40 5.15
C ALA A 5 20.70 -8.83 6.38
N LYS A 6 20.08 -8.92 7.57
CA LYS A 6 20.66 -8.48 8.85
C LYS A 6 21.79 -9.42 9.27
N GLN A 7 21.60 -10.73 9.17
CA GLN A 7 22.57 -11.75 9.56
C GLN A 7 23.85 -11.65 8.72
N TYR A 8 23.71 -11.35 7.41
CA TYR A 8 24.85 -11.28 6.49
C TYR A 8 25.29 -9.84 6.19
N ASN A 9 24.94 -8.86 7.03
CA ASN A 9 25.32 -7.44 6.89
C ASN A 9 25.07 -6.87 5.49
N CYS A 10 23.94 -7.21 4.87
CA CYS A 10 23.63 -6.81 3.52
C CYS A 10 22.92 -5.44 3.50
N ASN A 11 23.63 -4.39 3.10
CA ASN A 11 23.09 -3.03 3.01
C ASN A 11 22.11 -2.81 1.84
N TYR A 12 21.87 -3.84 1.00
CA TYR A 12 21.05 -3.76 -0.22
C TYR A 12 19.74 -4.55 -0.12
N PHE A 13 19.17 -4.62 1.06
CA PHE A 13 17.93 -5.36 1.33
C PHE A 13 16.79 -5.02 0.37
N SER A 14 16.59 -3.73 0.02
CA SER A 14 15.51 -3.29 -0.87
C SER A 14 15.65 -3.85 -2.29
N ALA A 15 16.87 -3.90 -2.83
CA ALA A 15 17.13 -4.45 -4.16
C ALA A 15 16.92 -5.97 -4.18
N LEU A 16 17.43 -6.69 -3.18
CA LEU A 16 17.24 -8.14 -3.05
C LEU A 16 15.77 -8.52 -2.83
N PHE A 17 15.04 -7.72 -2.07
CA PHE A 17 13.61 -7.95 -1.87
C PHE A 17 12.79 -7.71 -3.13
N GLN A 18 13.21 -6.78 -3.98
CA GLN A 18 12.59 -6.55 -5.27
C GLN A 18 12.85 -7.75 -6.20
N ILE A 19 14.07 -8.25 -6.27
CA ILE A 19 14.44 -9.45 -7.04
C ILE A 19 13.59 -10.65 -6.58
N LEU A 20 13.42 -10.85 -5.26
CA LEU A 20 12.54 -11.90 -4.74
C LEU A 20 11.10 -11.76 -5.22
N LYS A 21 10.55 -10.56 -5.19
CA LYS A 21 9.17 -10.32 -5.65
C LYS A 21 8.98 -10.58 -7.15
N GLU A 22 10.03 -10.39 -7.93
CA GLU A 22 10.02 -10.60 -9.39
C GLU A 22 10.26 -12.05 -9.77
N HIS A 23 10.73 -12.89 -8.84
CA HIS A 23 10.97 -14.31 -9.11
C HIS A 23 9.63 -15.07 -9.24
N PRO A 24 9.43 -15.89 -10.30
CA PRO A 24 8.14 -16.55 -10.61
C PRO A 24 7.69 -17.46 -9.47
N ASN A 25 8.61 -18.23 -8.91
CA ASN A 25 8.34 -19.22 -7.86
C ASN A 25 8.49 -18.64 -6.44
N ALA A 26 8.36 -17.32 -6.24
CA ALA A 26 8.43 -16.74 -4.91
C ALA A 26 7.09 -16.85 -4.16
N PRO A 27 7.09 -17.25 -2.88
CA PRO A 27 8.23 -17.68 -2.07
C PRO A 27 8.53 -19.18 -2.22
N SER A 28 9.76 -19.55 -2.57
CA SER A 28 10.22 -20.94 -2.65
C SER A 28 11.71 -21.04 -2.29
N PHE A 29 12.22 -22.25 -2.04
CA PHE A 29 13.66 -22.45 -1.87
C PHE A 29 14.46 -22.01 -3.09
N LEU A 30 13.95 -22.24 -4.30
CA LEU A 30 14.60 -21.82 -5.54
C LEU A 30 14.76 -20.30 -5.58
N SER A 31 13.73 -19.55 -5.21
CA SER A 31 13.78 -18.08 -5.16
C SER A 31 14.74 -17.58 -4.08
N LEU A 32 14.81 -18.24 -2.93
CA LEU A 32 15.76 -17.91 -1.87
C LEU A 32 17.20 -18.26 -2.27
N GLN A 33 17.40 -19.41 -2.91
CA GLN A 33 18.69 -19.84 -3.43
C GLN A 33 19.23 -18.87 -4.49
N TYR A 34 18.39 -18.43 -5.42
CA TYR A 34 18.76 -17.43 -6.42
C TYR A 34 19.26 -16.13 -5.77
N ILE A 35 18.57 -15.65 -4.72
CA ILE A 35 18.99 -14.45 -4.01
C ILE A 35 20.29 -14.65 -3.24
N LEU A 36 20.44 -15.80 -2.56
CA LEU A 36 21.68 -16.12 -1.86
C LEU A 36 22.85 -16.17 -2.84
N GLN A 37 22.66 -16.73 -4.03
CA GLN A 37 23.65 -16.72 -5.10
C GLN A 37 24.00 -15.29 -5.57
N GLN A 38 23.02 -14.40 -5.70
CA GLN A 38 23.27 -12.97 -5.98
C GLN A 38 24.05 -12.28 -4.85
N MET A 39 23.90 -12.77 -3.62
CA MET A 39 24.68 -12.33 -2.46
C MET A 39 26.09 -13.00 -2.43
N GLY A 40 26.42 -13.83 -3.41
CA GLY A 40 27.68 -14.56 -3.45
C GLY A 40 27.73 -15.71 -2.43
N LYS A 41 26.58 -16.19 -1.97
CA LYS A 41 26.45 -17.31 -1.06
C LYS A 41 25.97 -18.54 -1.80
N GLU A 42 26.67 -19.64 -1.62
CA GLU A 42 26.21 -20.94 -2.10
C GLU A 42 25.15 -21.48 -1.11
N SER A 43 24.13 -22.13 -1.63
CA SER A 43 23.09 -22.73 -0.82
C SER A 43 22.55 -24.00 -1.46
N PHE A 44 22.16 -24.97 -0.63
CA PHE A 44 21.72 -26.29 -1.06
C PHE A 44 20.41 -26.63 -0.38
N ALA A 45 19.38 -26.93 -1.18
CA ALA A 45 18.12 -27.45 -0.68
C ALA A 45 18.23 -28.99 -0.52
N MET A 46 17.78 -29.49 0.62
CA MET A 46 17.77 -30.93 0.89
C MET A 46 16.60 -31.31 1.77
N HIS A 47 16.22 -32.58 1.68
CA HIS A 47 15.24 -33.19 2.57
C HIS A 47 15.98 -34.05 3.59
N VAL A 48 15.70 -33.83 4.89
CA VAL A 48 16.42 -34.46 5.99
C VAL A 48 15.47 -34.84 7.11
N THR A 49 15.91 -35.77 7.95
CA THR A 49 15.20 -36.14 9.18
C THR A 49 15.64 -35.26 10.34
N TYR A 50 14.84 -35.20 11.43
CA TYR A 50 15.20 -34.39 12.60
C TYR A 50 16.55 -34.81 13.23
N GLU A 51 16.89 -36.08 13.19
CA GLU A 51 18.16 -36.58 13.73
C GLU A 51 19.36 -36.09 12.90
N GLU A 52 19.21 -36.02 11.59
CA GLU A 52 20.24 -35.50 10.68
C GLU A 52 20.40 -33.98 10.86
N LEU A 53 19.31 -33.25 11.12
CA LEU A 53 19.30 -31.80 11.37
C LEU A 53 20.26 -31.39 12.51
N GLN A 54 20.43 -32.22 13.53
CA GLN A 54 21.29 -31.91 14.67
C GLN A 54 22.78 -31.86 14.28
N ASN A 55 23.18 -32.55 13.23
CA ASN A 55 24.57 -32.64 12.77
C ASN A 55 24.91 -31.68 11.63
N LEU A 56 23.93 -30.92 11.14
CA LEU A 56 24.13 -29.99 10.02
C LEU A 56 24.72 -28.65 10.45
N PRO A 57 25.48 -27.98 9.58
CA PRO A 57 25.97 -26.61 9.85
C PRO A 57 24.84 -25.63 9.98
N ARG A 58 25.00 -24.64 10.87
CA ARG A 58 24.01 -23.61 11.20
C ARG A 58 24.54 -22.24 10.84
N PRO A 59 23.70 -21.26 10.49
CA PRO A 59 22.23 -21.30 10.42
C PRO A 59 21.71 -21.88 9.10
N PHE A 60 20.44 -22.31 9.08
CA PHE A 60 19.75 -22.76 7.86
C PHE A 60 18.29 -22.28 7.84
N ILE A 61 17.62 -22.44 6.70
CA ILE A 61 16.21 -22.08 6.52
C ILE A 61 15.39 -23.35 6.44
N ALA A 62 14.37 -23.50 7.30
CA ALA A 62 13.41 -24.61 7.27
C ALA A 62 12.11 -24.16 6.60
N HIS A 63 11.50 -25.03 5.80
CA HIS A 63 10.17 -24.84 5.23
C HIS A 63 9.13 -25.39 6.19
N ILE A 64 8.11 -24.57 6.47
CA ILE A 64 7.02 -24.91 7.40
C ILE A 64 5.72 -24.90 6.63
N THR A 65 4.99 -26.00 6.71
CA THR A 65 3.69 -26.18 6.07
C THR A 65 2.60 -26.04 7.12
N THR A 66 2.00 -24.84 7.18
CA THR A 66 0.83 -24.55 8.00
C THR A 66 -0.31 -24.13 7.09
N ASN A 67 -1.22 -23.26 7.55
CA ASN A 67 -2.23 -22.63 6.68
C ASN A 67 -1.62 -21.70 5.59
N VAL A 68 -0.32 -21.39 5.71
CA VAL A 68 0.47 -20.59 4.74
C VAL A 68 1.88 -21.18 4.74
N ASP A 69 2.46 -21.37 3.56
CA ASP A 69 3.87 -21.77 3.42
C ASP A 69 4.78 -20.69 3.99
N LEU A 70 5.57 -21.03 4.97
CA LEU A 70 6.48 -20.13 5.68
C LEU A 70 7.91 -20.66 5.65
N PHE A 71 8.88 -19.75 5.71
CA PHE A 71 10.29 -20.06 5.80
C PHE A 71 10.84 -19.52 7.11
N LEU A 72 11.30 -20.41 7.99
CA LEU A 72 11.88 -20.07 9.29
C LEU A 72 13.40 -20.11 9.23
N PHE A 73 14.04 -19.11 9.84
CA PHE A 73 15.48 -19.05 9.95
C PHE A 73 15.91 -19.66 11.29
N ILE A 74 16.50 -20.86 11.21
CA ILE A 74 16.89 -21.65 12.39
C ILE A 74 18.32 -21.31 12.76
N THR A 75 18.54 -20.94 14.00
CA THR A 75 19.85 -20.58 14.53
C THR A 75 20.48 -21.66 15.38
N ASN A 76 19.67 -22.43 16.10
CA ASN A 76 20.15 -23.50 16.93
C ASN A 76 19.10 -24.61 17.08
N ILE A 77 19.56 -25.85 17.27
CA ILE A 77 18.71 -27.02 17.52
C ILE A 77 19.32 -27.81 18.67
N THR A 78 18.48 -28.22 19.60
CA THR A 78 18.77 -29.16 20.66
C THR A 78 17.86 -30.38 20.54
N PRO A 79 18.09 -31.49 21.24
CA PRO A 79 17.21 -32.66 21.14
C PRO A 79 15.73 -32.38 21.41
N ASP A 80 15.43 -31.38 22.27
CA ASP A 80 14.09 -31.07 22.73
C ASP A 80 13.51 -29.75 22.16
N ASN A 81 14.38 -28.85 21.69
CA ASN A 81 13.96 -27.49 21.30
C ASN A 81 14.64 -26.99 20.03
N VAL A 82 13.94 -26.16 19.27
CA VAL A 82 14.40 -25.46 18.08
C VAL A 82 14.39 -23.95 18.33
N GLN A 83 15.54 -23.30 18.13
CA GLN A 83 15.63 -21.83 18.20
C GLN A 83 15.58 -21.24 16.81
N MET A 84 14.66 -20.32 16.62
CA MET A 84 14.46 -19.56 15.37
C MET A 84 14.47 -18.06 15.58
N ILE A 85 14.65 -17.32 14.51
CA ILE A 85 14.48 -15.87 14.52
C ILE A 85 13.10 -15.55 13.93
N ASP A 86 12.28 -14.80 14.66
CA ASP A 86 10.98 -14.32 14.23
C ASP A 86 11.09 -13.17 13.20
N VAL A 87 9.95 -12.70 12.67
CA VAL A 87 9.89 -11.61 11.68
C VAL A 87 10.41 -10.28 12.24
N GLU A 88 10.39 -10.09 13.55
CA GLU A 88 10.86 -8.89 14.26
C GLU A 88 12.36 -8.96 14.56
N GLY A 89 12.95 -10.14 14.47
CA GLY A 89 14.37 -10.39 14.71
C GLY A 89 14.69 -10.85 16.14
N ASN A 90 13.67 -11.28 16.91
CA ASN A 90 13.83 -11.87 18.21
C ASN A 90 14.10 -13.37 18.10
N ILE A 91 14.81 -13.91 19.06
CA ILE A 91 15.02 -15.37 19.15
C ILE A 91 13.84 -15.99 19.87
N GLU A 92 13.10 -16.83 19.19
CA GLU A 92 12.03 -17.65 19.76
C GLU A 92 12.49 -19.11 19.86
N THR A 93 11.99 -19.82 20.88
CA THR A 93 12.24 -21.22 21.07
C THR A 93 10.93 -21.98 20.97
N ILE A 94 10.89 -23.00 20.10
CA ILE A 94 9.74 -23.86 19.89
C ILE A 94 10.12 -25.27 20.35
N ASP A 95 9.17 -25.99 20.95
CA ASP A 95 9.34 -27.39 21.32
C ASP A 95 9.46 -28.26 20.06
N ARG A 96 10.25 -29.35 20.18
CA ARG A 96 10.47 -30.30 19.08
C ARG A 96 9.17 -30.82 18.50
N THR A 97 8.22 -31.19 19.35
CA THR A 97 6.93 -31.76 18.92
C THR A 97 6.14 -30.80 18.04
N ASP A 98 6.13 -29.53 18.41
CA ASP A 98 5.42 -28.48 17.66
C ASP A 98 6.15 -28.20 16.32
N PHE A 99 7.48 -28.22 16.33
CA PHE A 99 8.27 -28.04 15.11
C PHE A 99 8.06 -29.22 14.14
N ASP A 100 8.10 -30.48 14.61
CA ASP A 100 7.90 -31.67 13.79
C ASP A 100 6.51 -31.74 13.15
N HIS A 101 5.49 -31.20 13.83
CA HIS A 101 4.13 -31.11 13.26
C HIS A 101 3.98 -30.08 12.14
N MET A 102 4.84 -29.07 12.12
CA MET A 102 4.77 -27.98 11.14
C MET A 102 5.78 -28.15 10.00
N TRP A 103 6.89 -28.84 10.24
CA TRP A 103 8.01 -28.97 9.31
C TRP A 103 7.78 -30.12 8.32
N ASP A 104 8.05 -29.88 7.05
CA ASP A 104 7.88 -30.86 5.97
C ASP A 104 9.16 -31.64 5.63
N GLY A 105 10.20 -31.54 6.44
CA GLY A 105 11.50 -32.20 6.20
C GLY A 105 12.44 -31.43 5.28
N ASN A 106 12.00 -30.34 4.67
CA ASN A 106 12.80 -29.58 3.71
C ASN A 106 13.56 -28.44 4.37
N ILE A 107 14.83 -28.29 4.00
CA ILE A 107 15.72 -27.21 4.49
C ILE A 107 16.55 -26.62 3.36
N LEU A 108 17.01 -25.40 3.56
CA LEU A 108 18.00 -24.74 2.72
C LEU A 108 19.23 -24.39 3.58
N LEU A 109 20.32 -25.10 3.33
CA LEU A 109 21.63 -24.83 3.94
C LEU A 109 22.28 -23.64 3.23
N ILE A 110 22.99 -22.81 4.00
CA ILE A 110 23.71 -21.64 3.49
C ILE A 110 25.19 -21.82 3.81
N ASP A 111 26.02 -21.84 2.78
CA ASP A 111 27.48 -21.90 2.97
C ASP A 111 28.00 -20.53 3.47
N GLU A 112 28.80 -20.56 4.55
CA GLU A 112 29.35 -19.35 5.16
C GLU A 112 30.49 -18.69 4.36
N LYS A 113 30.97 -19.30 3.26
CA LYS A 113 32.01 -18.69 2.43
C LYS A 113 31.56 -17.31 1.99
N GLN A 114 32.40 -16.31 2.31
CA GLN A 114 32.16 -14.93 1.94
C GLN A 114 32.33 -14.73 0.43
N GLY A 115 31.21 -14.62 -0.28
CA GLY A 115 31.19 -14.11 -1.64
C GLY A 115 31.25 -12.58 -1.64
N ASN A 116 32.08 -11.99 -2.50
CA ASN A 116 32.05 -10.55 -2.73
C ASN A 116 30.85 -10.18 -3.58
N ILE A 117 29.90 -9.44 -2.99
CA ILE A 117 28.72 -8.91 -3.70
C ILE A 117 29.21 -7.87 -4.72
N LYS A 118 29.17 -8.20 -6.00
CA LYS A 118 29.43 -7.25 -7.09
C LYS A 118 28.12 -6.56 -7.53
N ILE A 119 27.61 -5.65 -6.71
CA ILE A 119 26.48 -4.81 -7.14
C ILE A 119 27.03 -3.66 -7.98
N SER A 120 26.51 -3.49 -9.18
CA SER A 120 26.88 -2.41 -10.09
C SER A 120 26.60 -1.04 -9.47
N PHE A 121 27.48 -0.05 -9.72
CA PHE A 121 27.27 1.34 -9.29
C PHE A 121 25.90 1.88 -9.77
N LYS A 122 25.47 1.49 -10.96
CA LYS A 122 24.18 1.85 -11.55
C LYS A 122 22.99 1.34 -10.71
N GLU A 123 23.06 0.13 -10.18
CA GLU A 123 22.03 -0.45 -9.33
C GLU A 123 21.98 0.22 -7.95
N LYS A 124 23.14 0.54 -7.38
CA LYS A 124 23.24 1.32 -6.13
C LYS A 124 22.59 2.70 -6.27
N PHE A 125 22.89 3.38 -7.37
CA PHE A 125 22.38 4.72 -7.66
C PHE A 125 20.84 4.68 -7.90
N ASN A 126 20.37 3.69 -8.65
CA ASN A 126 18.93 3.52 -8.91
C ASN A 126 18.15 3.22 -7.62
N THR A 127 18.71 2.38 -6.74
CA THR A 127 18.11 2.06 -5.43
C THR A 127 18.07 3.31 -4.55
N PHE A 128 19.13 4.11 -4.53
CA PHE A 128 19.19 5.36 -3.78
C PHE A 128 18.18 6.39 -4.28
N ILE A 129 18.05 6.58 -5.60
CA ILE A 129 17.03 7.48 -6.19
C ILE A 129 15.62 7.01 -5.85
N ASN A 130 15.34 5.71 -5.96
CA ASN A 130 14.03 5.15 -5.64
C ASN A 130 13.67 5.30 -4.16
N GLN A 131 14.65 5.21 -3.27
CA GLN A 131 14.43 5.45 -1.83
C GLN A 131 14.15 6.92 -1.50
N ILE A 132 14.83 7.87 -2.18
CA ILE A 132 14.68 9.31 -1.90
C ILE A 132 13.52 9.94 -2.67
N ARG A 133 13.17 9.41 -3.82
CA ARG A 133 12.12 9.96 -4.69
C ARG A 133 10.80 10.20 -3.96
N PHE A 134 10.35 9.25 -3.16
CA PHE A 134 9.08 9.34 -2.43
C PHE A 134 9.12 10.35 -1.28
N PRO A 135 10.08 10.29 -0.33
CA PRO A 135 10.17 11.28 0.74
C PRO A 135 10.46 12.69 0.22
N PHE A 136 11.22 12.84 -0.87
CA PHE A 136 11.46 14.14 -1.50
C PHE A 136 10.17 14.74 -2.09
N LEU A 137 9.35 13.94 -2.78
CA LEU A 137 8.03 14.37 -3.27
C LEU A 137 7.13 14.83 -2.11
N ILE A 138 7.06 14.05 -1.03
CA ILE A 138 6.28 14.40 0.15
C ILE A 138 6.78 15.71 0.76
N LEU A 139 8.10 15.88 0.86
CA LEU A 139 8.71 17.12 1.36
C LEU A 139 8.34 18.33 0.50
N CYS A 140 8.41 18.21 -0.83
CA CYS A 140 8.01 19.28 -1.75
C CYS A 140 6.53 19.64 -1.59
N ILE A 141 5.65 18.65 -1.43
CA ILE A 141 4.20 18.88 -1.19
C ILE A 141 4.01 19.60 0.14
N ILE A 142 4.66 19.16 1.21
CA ILE A 142 4.58 19.80 2.53
C ILE A 142 5.10 21.24 2.47
N LEU A 143 6.24 21.48 1.83
CA LEU A 143 6.79 22.83 1.70
C LEU A 143 5.88 23.77 0.89
N SER A 144 5.32 23.28 -0.22
CA SER A 144 4.37 24.07 -1.01
C SER A 144 3.09 24.37 -0.23
N PHE A 145 2.64 23.41 0.59
CA PHE A 145 1.49 23.58 1.47
C PHE A 145 1.76 24.61 2.59
N ILE A 146 2.91 24.51 3.26
CA ILE A 146 3.34 25.50 4.27
C ILE A 146 3.47 26.89 3.66
N TYR A 147 4.08 27.00 2.47
CA TYR A 147 4.18 28.27 1.75
C TYR A 147 2.81 28.90 1.48
N THR A 148 1.83 28.08 1.03
CA THR A 148 0.46 28.55 0.77
C THR A 148 -0.23 29.01 2.07
N LEU A 149 -0.01 28.33 3.18
CA LEU A 149 -0.54 28.73 4.49
C LEU A 149 0.05 30.07 4.97
N ILE A 150 1.36 30.26 4.81
CA ILE A 150 2.04 31.50 5.21
C ILE A 150 1.63 32.68 4.31
N SER A 151 1.52 32.46 3.00
CA SER A 151 1.18 33.52 2.04
C SER A 151 -0.28 34.01 2.17
N LYS A 152 -1.16 33.18 2.78
CA LYS A 152 -2.57 33.53 3.02
C LYS A 152 -2.82 33.92 4.49
N GLN A 153 -2.13 34.92 4.98
CA GLN A 153 -2.02 35.31 6.40
C GLN A 153 -3.33 35.68 7.11
N GLU A 154 -4.45 35.93 6.39
CA GLU A 154 -5.74 36.31 6.99
C GLU A 154 -6.83 35.22 6.75
N GLN A 155 -6.55 33.98 7.09
CA GLN A 155 -7.56 32.93 6.89
C GLN A 155 -8.44 32.74 8.14
N SER A 156 -9.75 32.71 7.88
CA SER A 156 -10.76 32.34 8.88
C SER A 156 -10.51 30.92 9.41
N ILE A 157 -10.88 30.65 10.66
CA ILE A 157 -10.85 29.28 11.25
C ILE A 157 -11.59 28.27 10.37
N LEU A 158 -12.61 28.72 9.63
CA LEU A 158 -13.35 27.89 8.68
C LEU A 158 -12.46 27.33 7.56
N PHE A 159 -11.47 28.09 7.09
CA PHE A 159 -10.52 27.60 6.10
C PHE A 159 -9.79 26.35 6.59
N TYR A 160 -9.28 26.40 7.82
CA TYR A 160 -8.57 25.25 8.42
C TYR A 160 -9.47 24.06 8.67
N LEU A 161 -10.72 24.29 9.07
CA LEU A 161 -11.70 23.21 9.24
C LEU A 161 -11.99 22.49 7.92
N TYR A 162 -12.24 23.23 6.83
CA TYR A 162 -12.40 22.61 5.51
C TYR A 162 -11.15 21.88 5.06
N LEU A 163 -9.98 22.47 5.28
CA LEU A 163 -8.70 21.89 4.89
C LEU A 163 -8.43 20.55 5.59
N ILE A 164 -8.68 20.48 6.90
CA ILE A 164 -8.57 19.21 7.67
C ILE A 164 -9.49 18.14 7.10
N GLY A 165 -10.74 18.49 6.78
CA GLY A 165 -11.68 17.57 6.16
C GLY A 165 -11.19 17.06 4.80
N ILE A 166 -10.71 17.95 3.93
CA ILE A 166 -10.19 17.62 2.60
C ILE A 166 -8.96 16.72 2.70
N LEU A 167 -8.01 17.03 3.59
CA LEU A 167 -6.81 16.22 3.82
C LEU A 167 -7.17 14.83 4.37
N GLY A 168 -8.13 14.76 5.28
CA GLY A 168 -8.67 13.48 5.76
C GLY A 168 -9.29 12.67 4.63
N GLY A 169 -10.06 13.33 3.74
CA GLY A 169 -10.66 12.69 2.57
C GLY A 169 -9.64 12.17 1.57
N ILE A 170 -8.60 12.95 1.26
CA ILE A 170 -7.50 12.50 0.40
C ILE A 170 -6.81 11.28 1.01
N SER A 171 -6.48 11.31 2.30
CA SER A 171 -5.79 10.20 2.97
C SER A 171 -6.63 8.93 2.89
N ALA A 172 -7.91 9.00 3.23
CA ALA A 172 -8.81 7.83 3.21
C ALA A 172 -9.04 7.30 1.78
N SER A 173 -9.24 8.19 0.79
CA SER A 173 -9.41 7.78 -0.61
C SER A 173 -8.13 7.23 -1.23
N THR A 174 -6.96 7.71 -0.83
CA THR A 174 -5.67 7.16 -1.26
C THR A 174 -5.47 5.74 -0.72
N LEU A 175 -5.82 5.48 0.55
CA LEU A 175 -5.77 4.14 1.11
C LEU A 175 -6.70 3.16 0.38
N LEU A 176 -7.93 3.59 0.04
CA LEU A 176 -8.85 2.79 -0.79
C LEU A 176 -8.28 2.51 -2.18
N PHE A 177 -7.64 3.51 -2.80
CA PHE A 177 -7.02 3.36 -4.11
C PHE A 177 -5.86 2.36 -4.07
N ILE A 178 -5.02 2.39 -3.02
CA ILE A 178 -3.92 1.43 -2.84
C ILE A 178 -4.46 0.01 -2.61
N GLU A 179 -5.52 -0.15 -1.80
CA GLU A 179 -6.18 -1.46 -1.58
C GLU A 179 -6.71 -2.06 -2.88
N GLN A 180 -7.24 -1.23 -3.77
CA GLN A 180 -7.72 -1.68 -5.07
C GLN A 180 -6.59 -2.17 -5.99
N ILE A 181 -5.39 -1.58 -5.91
CA ILE A 181 -4.22 -1.97 -6.70
C ILE A 181 -3.53 -3.19 -6.10
N ASP A 182 -3.32 -3.21 -4.78
CA ASP A 182 -2.61 -4.26 -4.05
C ASP A 182 -3.44 -4.79 -2.89
N LYS A 183 -4.31 -5.75 -3.18
CA LYS A 183 -5.19 -6.42 -2.21
C LYS A 183 -4.44 -7.20 -1.13
N ASN A 184 -3.15 -7.48 -1.33
CA ASN A 184 -2.32 -8.24 -0.41
C ASN A 184 -1.45 -7.37 0.50
N ASN A 185 -1.65 -6.06 0.48
CA ASN A 185 -0.88 -5.15 1.32
C ASN A 185 -1.17 -5.37 2.81
N ILE A 186 -0.15 -5.84 3.54
CA ILE A 186 -0.24 -6.22 4.96
C ILE A 186 -0.65 -5.01 5.82
N HIS A 187 -0.18 -3.81 5.50
CA HIS A 187 -0.48 -2.60 6.28
C HIS A 187 -1.96 -2.21 6.16
N ILE A 188 -2.52 -2.31 4.97
CA ILE A 188 -3.93 -1.97 4.73
C ILE A 188 -4.84 -3.05 5.33
N LYS A 189 -4.48 -4.34 5.18
CA LYS A 189 -5.20 -5.44 5.84
C LYS A 189 -5.26 -5.27 7.36
N LYS A 190 -4.18 -4.83 8.00
CA LYS A 190 -4.18 -4.51 9.43
C LYS A 190 -5.14 -3.37 9.78
N LEU A 191 -5.21 -2.30 8.96
CA LEU A 191 -6.16 -1.19 9.14
C LEU A 191 -7.61 -1.63 8.95
N CYS A 192 -7.89 -2.47 7.95
CA CYS A 192 -9.22 -3.02 7.71
C CYS A 192 -9.66 -3.99 8.83
N SER A 193 -8.73 -4.77 9.40
CA SER A 193 -9.06 -5.79 10.44
C SER A 193 -9.03 -5.25 11.88
N ALA A 194 -8.52 -4.04 12.11
CA ALA A 194 -8.38 -3.47 13.45
C ALA A 194 -9.71 -3.15 14.16
N SER A 195 -10.86 -3.18 13.46
CA SER A 195 -12.17 -2.76 13.96
C SER A 195 -13.11 -3.91 14.36
N GLY A 196 -12.62 -5.05 14.87
CA GLY A 196 -13.52 -6.05 15.50
C GLY A 196 -13.83 -7.29 14.65
N ASN A 197 -14.98 -7.93 14.81
CA ASN A 197 -15.35 -9.24 14.28
C ASN A 197 -14.98 -9.49 12.81
N LYS A 198 -13.99 -10.34 12.59
CA LYS A 198 -13.41 -10.72 11.26
C LYS A 198 -14.45 -11.26 10.25
N SER A 199 -15.62 -11.68 10.67
CA SER A 199 -16.64 -12.26 9.79
C SER A 199 -17.51 -11.24 9.05
N LYS A 200 -17.58 -9.98 9.51
CA LYS A 200 -18.44 -8.92 8.93
C LYS A 200 -17.67 -7.76 8.30
N ILE A 201 -16.36 -7.70 8.48
CA ILE A 201 -15.52 -6.60 7.99
C ILE A 201 -14.58 -7.15 6.92
N ASP A 202 -14.76 -6.71 5.67
CA ASP A 202 -13.96 -7.16 4.55
C ASP A 202 -13.93 -6.05 3.48
N CYS A 203 -12.85 -5.28 3.44
CA CYS A 203 -12.69 -4.19 2.48
C CYS A 203 -12.52 -4.71 1.06
N SER A 204 -11.77 -5.79 0.85
CA SER A 204 -11.45 -6.30 -0.47
C SER A 204 -12.67 -6.86 -1.19
N SER A 205 -13.57 -7.55 -0.46
CA SER A 205 -14.78 -8.11 -1.08
C SER A 205 -15.74 -7.03 -1.58
N ILE A 206 -15.84 -5.87 -0.91
CA ILE A 206 -16.73 -4.78 -1.35
C ILE A 206 -16.21 -4.12 -2.63
N LEU A 207 -14.89 -4.01 -2.77
CA LEU A 207 -14.26 -3.42 -3.97
C LEU A 207 -14.34 -4.32 -5.21
N ASP A 208 -14.59 -5.62 -5.05
CA ASP A 208 -14.70 -6.60 -6.14
C ASP A 208 -16.09 -6.73 -6.74
N PHE A 209 -17.12 -6.22 -6.09
CA PHE A 209 -18.46 -6.24 -6.66
C PHE A 209 -18.56 -5.38 -7.92
N LYS A 210 -19.35 -5.82 -8.90
CA LYS A 210 -19.61 -5.06 -10.14
C LYS A 210 -20.15 -3.65 -9.86
N ASP A 211 -20.92 -3.51 -8.80
CA ASP A 211 -21.52 -2.24 -8.37
C ASP A 211 -20.51 -1.28 -7.69
N ALA A 212 -19.29 -1.75 -7.39
CA ALA A 212 -18.20 -0.88 -6.94
C ALA A 212 -17.66 0.01 -8.06
N TYR A 213 -18.12 -0.19 -9.30
CA TYR A 213 -17.71 0.57 -10.47
C TYR A 213 -18.87 1.43 -10.99
N PHE A 214 -18.62 2.73 -11.16
CA PHE A 214 -19.54 3.63 -11.83
C PHE A 214 -19.56 3.33 -13.33
N LEU A 215 -20.73 2.94 -13.87
CA LEU A 215 -20.91 2.48 -15.25
C LEU A 215 -19.97 1.35 -15.70
N GLY A 216 -19.41 0.57 -14.75
CA GLY A 216 -18.45 -0.50 -15.04
C GLY A 216 -17.06 -0.02 -15.49
N LEU A 217 -16.77 1.30 -15.50
CA LEU A 217 -15.54 1.87 -16.05
C LEU A 217 -14.60 2.44 -14.95
N ILE A 218 -15.16 3.16 -13.98
CA ILE A 218 -14.41 3.92 -12.98
C ILE A 218 -14.86 3.45 -11.60
N SER A 219 -13.91 3.08 -10.73
CA SER A 219 -14.27 2.70 -9.37
C SER A 219 -14.68 3.91 -8.52
N TRP A 220 -15.51 3.68 -7.51
CA TRP A 220 -15.88 4.73 -6.57
C TRP A 220 -14.70 5.26 -5.77
N SER A 221 -13.66 4.46 -5.55
CA SER A 221 -12.39 4.91 -4.94
C SER A 221 -11.65 5.92 -5.80
N ASP A 222 -11.64 5.70 -7.14
CA ASP A 222 -11.07 6.63 -8.11
C ASP A 222 -11.81 7.97 -8.08
N VAL A 223 -13.15 7.92 -8.09
CA VAL A 223 -13.99 9.12 -8.03
C VAL A 223 -13.74 9.90 -6.74
N GLY A 224 -13.65 9.21 -5.61
CA GLY A 224 -13.36 9.85 -4.32
C GLY A 224 -11.99 10.52 -4.31
N PHE A 225 -10.95 9.88 -4.84
CA PHE A 225 -9.62 10.45 -4.93
C PHE A 225 -9.59 11.73 -5.79
N VAL A 226 -10.17 11.67 -7.00
CA VAL A 226 -10.25 12.84 -7.91
C VAL A 226 -11.05 13.98 -7.28
N TYR A 227 -12.14 13.66 -6.60
CA TYR A 227 -12.97 14.63 -5.90
C TYR A 227 -12.19 15.42 -4.83
N PHE A 228 -11.55 14.70 -3.90
CA PHE A 228 -10.79 15.38 -2.84
C PHE A 228 -9.54 16.08 -3.37
N ALA A 229 -8.88 15.55 -4.38
CA ALA A 229 -7.76 16.22 -5.06
C ALA A 229 -8.23 17.54 -5.71
N PHE A 230 -9.40 17.53 -6.36
CA PHE A 230 -10.00 18.75 -6.92
C PHE A 230 -10.30 19.77 -5.83
N LEU A 231 -10.96 19.39 -4.75
CA LEU A 231 -11.25 20.31 -3.66
C LEU A 231 -9.97 20.88 -3.04
N LEU A 232 -8.91 20.08 -2.88
CA LEU A 232 -7.64 20.58 -2.35
C LEU A 232 -7.05 21.65 -3.27
N ILE A 233 -6.94 21.36 -4.56
CA ILE A 233 -6.34 22.29 -5.53
C ILE A 233 -7.14 23.56 -5.64
N VAL A 234 -8.48 23.48 -5.64
CA VAL A 234 -9.35 24.64 -5.63
C VAL A 234 -9.15 25.48 -4.35
N THR A 235 -9.02 24.83 -3.19
CA THR A 235 -8.77 25.50 -1.92
C THR A 235 -7.42 26.23 -1.89
N LEU A 236 -6.40 25.68 -2.57
CA LEU A 236 -5.08 26.27 -2.63
C LEU A 236 -4.95 27.39 -3.67
N LEU A 237 -5.57 27.23 -4.84
CA LEU A 237 -5.40 28.18 -5.96
C LEU A 237 -6.37 29.36 -5.91
N PHE A 238 -7.61 29.13 -5.48
CA PHE A 238 -8.64 30.16 -5.51
C PHE A 238 -8.77 30.90 -4.16
N PRO A 239 -9.31 32.11 -4.15
CA PRO A 239 -9.71 32.82 -2.92
C PRO A 239 -10.67 31.95 -2.10
N PHE A 240 -10.55 32.03 -0.77
CA PHE A 240 -11.36 31.18 0.12
C PHE A 240 -12.86 31.36 -0.08
N SER A 241 -13.30 32.58 -0.39
CA SER A 241 -14.71 32.87 -0.67
C SER A 241 -15.29 32.10 -1.87
N ILE A 242 -14.47 31.77 -2.87
CA ILE A 242 -14.86 30.97 -4.03
C ILE A 242 -14.76 29.49 -3.71
N SER A 243 -13.61 29.03 -3.15
CA SER A 243 -13.39 27.65 -2.80
C SER A 243 -14.43 27.13 -1.79
N GLN A 244 -14.80 27.94 -0.80
CA GLN A 244 -15.84 27.59 0.16
C GLN A 244 -17.20 27.32 -0.51
N ILE A 245 -17.60 28.10 -1.49
CA ILE A 245 -18.87 27.90 -2.21
C ILE A 245 -18.79 26.62 -3.03
N VAL A 246 -17.67 26.37 -3.71
CA VAL A 246 -17.44 25.14 -4.47
C VAL A 246 -17.51 23.93 -3.55
N ILE A 247 -16.81 23.93 -2.41
CA ILE A 247 -16.85 22.86 -1.44
C ILE A 247 -18.28 22.62 -0.94
N ASN A 248 -19.01 23.68 -0.60
CA ASN A 248 -20.39 23.58 -0.13
C ASN A 248 -21.31 22.93 -1.16
N LEU A 249 -21.26 23.35 -2.41
CA LEU A 249 -22.07 22.79 -3.50
C LEU A 249 -21.76 21.32 -3.71
N PHE A 250 -20.48 20.97 -3.82
CA PHE A 250 -20.07 19.58 -4.04
C PHE A 250 -20.37 18.68 -2.83
N SER A 251 -20.23 19.17 -1.60
CA SER A 251 -20.55 18.40 -0.39
C SER A 251 -22.04 18.09 -0.28
N ILE A 252 -22.90 19.03 -0.69
CA ILE A 252 -24.37 18.82 -0.73
C ILE A 252 -24.72 17.74 -1.77
N LEU A 253 -24.11 17.78 -2.95
CA LEU A 253 -24.33 16.77 -3.98
C LEU A 253 -23.87 15.38 -3.55
N CYS A 254 -22.76 15.29 -2.80
CA CYS A 254 -22.20 14.00 -2.37
C CYS A 254 -23.00 13.29 -1.28
N ILE A 255 -23.95 13.98 -0.59
CA ILE A 255 -24.75 13.33 0.46
C ILE A 255 -25.60 12.17 -0.09
N GLY A 256 -26.09 12.29 -1.32
CA GLY A 256 -26.82 11.22 -1.99
C GLY A 256 -25.97 9.96 -2.16
N TYR A 257 -24.68 10.12 -2.52
CA TYR A 257 -23.74 9.01 -2.58
C TYR A 257 -23.51 8.37 -1.21
N VAL A 258 -23.40 9.17 -0.14
CA VAL A 258 -23.22 8.63 1.22
C VAL A 258 -24.41 7.75 1.61
N CYS A 259 -25.64 8.22 1.38
CA CYS A 259 -26.86 7.44 1.64
C CYS A 259 -26.88 6.12 0.84
N TYR A 260 -26.57 6.19 -0.46
CA TYR A 260 -26.48 5.01 -1.32
C TYR A 260 -25.42 4.02 -0.83
N SER A 261 -24.23 4.50 -0.50
CA SER A 261 -23.10 3.65 -0.07
C SER A 261 -23.37 2.96 1.25
N LEU A 262 -23.99 3.64 2.24
CA LEU A 262 -24.41 3.04 3.50
C LEU A 262 -25.50 1.99 3.31
N TYR A 263 -26.50 2.29 2.45
CA TYR A 263 -27.54 1.34 2.08
C TYR A 263 -26.96 0.08 1.44
N TYR A 264 -26.04 0.26 0.47
CA TYR A 264 -25.39 -0.83 -0.24
C TYR A 264 -24.61 -1.74 0.71
N GLN A 265 -23.77 -1.19 1.58
CA GLN A 265 -22.97 -1.95 2.55
C GLN A 265 -23.87 -2.75 3.52
N LYS A 266 -24.96 -2.13 3.99
CA LYS A 266 -25.84 -2.75 4.99
C LYS A 266 -26.76 -3.83 4.40
N TYR A 267 -27.37 -3.57 3.25
CA TYR A 267 -28.46 -4.41 2.73
C TYR A 267 -28.04 -5.31 1.57
N ILE A 268 -27.14 -4.86 0.70
CA ILE A 268 -26.72 -5.60 -0.50
C ILE A 268 -25.46 -6.42 -0.22
N ALA A 269 -24.35 -5.77 0.14
CA ALA A 269 -23.09 -6.44 0.40
C ALA A 269 -23.09 -7.21 1.73
N LYS A 270 -23.90 -6.76 2.71
CA LYS A 270 -23.96 -7.29 4.08
C LYS A 270 -22.60 -7.37 4.77
N LYS A 271 -21.68 -6.54 4.34
CA LYS A 271 -20.31 -6.39 4.84
C LYS A 271 -19.98 -4.91 4.98
N TRP A 272 -19.12 -4.57 5.92
CA TRP A 272 -18.69 -3.21 6.17
C TRP A 272 -17.23 -3.01 5.71
N CYS A 273 -16.97 -1.93 5.02
CA CYS A 273 -15.61 -1.51 4.68
C CYS A 273 -15.23 -0.31 5.55
N THR A 274 -14.24 -0.49 6.43
CA THR A 274 -13.79 0.57 7.35
C THR A 274 -13.23 1.78 6.61
N LEU A 275 -12.49 1.57 5.53
CA LEU A 275 -11.96 2.66 4.70
C LEU A 275 -13.09 3.41 3.97
N CYS A 276 -14.10 2.69 3.45
CA CYS A 276 -15.27 3.34 2.84
C CYS A 276 -16.03 4.18 3.87
N LEU A 277 -16.21 3.65 5.10
CA LEU A 277 -16.85 4.41 6.19
C LEU A 277 -16.04 5.66 6.57
N SER A 278 -14.72 5.59 6.58
CA SER A 278 -13.86 6.75 6.85
C SER A 278 -14.09 7.86 5.82
N VAL A 279 -14.19 7.53 4.54
CA VAL A 279 -14.53 8.50 3.48
C VAL A 279 -15.92 9.10 3.70
N GLN A 280 -16.91 8.27 4.07
CA GLN A 280 -18.29 8.74 4.33
C GLN A 280 -18.37 9.69 5.53
N ILE A 281 -17.59 9.42 6.60
CA ILE A 281 -17.49 10.32 7.75
C ILE A 281 -16.97 11.70 7.32
N VAL A 282 -15.97 11.74 6.44
CA VAL A 282 -15.46 13.01 5.91
C VAL A 282 -16.50 13.74 5.06
N PHE A 283 -17.26 13.02 4.22
CA PHE A 283 -18.35 13.65 3.47
C PHE A 283 -19.42 14.25 4.38
N ILE A 284 -19.83 13.52 5.44
CA ILE A 284 -20.79 14.02 6.43
C ILE A 284 -20.24 15.24 7.17
N TYR A 285 -18.94 15.22 7.54
CA TYR A 285 -18.26 16.36 8.17
C TYR A 285 -18.28 17.61 7.28
N LEU A 286 -17.87 17.47 6.01
CA LEU A 286 -17.90 18.59 5.05
C LEU A 286 -19.32 19.07 4.77
N PHE A 287 -20.30 18.18 4.71
CA PHE A 287 -21.70 18.51 4.55
C PHE A 287 -22.24 19.32 5.75
N ALA A 288 -21.91 18.90 6.97
CA ALA A 288 -22.30 19.63 8.18
C ALA A 288 -21.73 21.05 8.20
N LEU A 289 -20.44 21.22 7.87
CA LEU A 289 -19.82 22.54 7.71
C LEU A 289 -20.51 23.36 6.61
N SER A 290 -20.88 22.71 5.51
CA SER A 290 -21.52 23.36 4.37
C SER A 290 -22.89 23.93 4.72
N ILE A 291 -23.71 23.20 5.47
CA ILE A 291 -25.03 23.69 5.95
C ILE A 291 -24.86 24.95 6.82
N CYS A 292 -23.87 24.92 7.74
CA CYS A 292 -23.63 26.04 8.64
C CYS A 292 -23.11 27.31 7.94
N THR A 293 -22.45 27.15 6.78
CA THR A 293 -21.72 28.23 6.11
C THR A 293 -22.28 28.61 4.73
N LEU A 294 -23.33 27.91 4.27
CA LEU A 294 -23.91 28.15 2.95
C LEU A 294 -24.50 29.56 2.86
N ASN A 295 -23.94 30.36 1.97
CA ASN A 295 -24.45 31.67 1.64
C ASN A 295 -24.82 31.76 0.15
N ILE A 296 -26.12 31.56 -0.13
CA ILE A 296 -26.64 31.51 -1.50
C ILE A 296 -26.37 32.84 -2.25
N LYS A 297 -26.34 33.95 -1.56
CA LYS A 297 -26.07 35.27 -2.18
C LYS A 297 -24.69 35.38 -2.82
N ASN A 298 -23.75 34.55 -2.43
CA ASN A 298 -22.38 34.57 -2.97
C ASN A 298 -22.16 33.62 -4.17
N ILE A 299 -23.14 32.81 -4.55
CA ILE A 299 -23.01 31.83 -5.65
C ILE A 299 -22.63 32.50 -6.97
N TYR A 300 -23.11 33.73 -7.22
CA TYR A 300 -22.76 34.49 -8.43
C TYR A 300 -21.26 34.68 -8.62
N LYS A 301 -20.45 34.67 -7.55
CA LYS A 301 -18.98 34.77 -7.64
C LYS A 301 -18.35 33.60 -8.35
N VAL A 302 -18.91 32.43 -8.18
CA VAL A 302 -18.43 31.19 -8.86
C VAL A 302 -18.81 31.19 -10.33
N ILE A 303 -19.99 31.74 -10.64
CA ILE A 303 -20.56 31.78 -12.01
C ILE A 303 -19.85 32.83 -12.88
N GLN A 304 -19.07 33.75 -12.29
CA GLN A 304 -18.29 34.70 -13.09
C GLN A 304 -17.43 33.98 -14.11
N PRO A 305 -17.37 34.40 -15.40
CA PRO A 305 -16.71 33.67 -16.47
C PRO A 305 -15.27 33.29 -16.18
N ASN A 306 -14.48 34.19 -15.58
CA ASN A 306 -13.07 33.92 -15.25
C ASN A 306 -12.90 32.82 -14.19
N ASN A 307 -13.77 32.85 -13.15
CA ASN A 307 -13.71 31.84 -12.09
C ASN A 307 -14.21 30.47 -12.57
N LEU A 308 -15.29 30.47 -13.34
CA LEU A 308 -15.83 29.26 -13.94
C LEU A 308 -14.83 28.62 -14.88
N LEU A 309 -14.21 29.41 -15.78
CA LEU A 309 -13.16 28.92 -16.68
C LEU A 309 -11.97 28.33 -15.89
N GLY A 310 -11.50 29.01 -14.85
CA GLY A 310 -10.45 28.52 -13.98
C GLY A 310 -10.80 27.20 -13.29
N LEU A 311 -12.01 27.04 -12.76
CA LEU A 311 -12.50 25.83 -12.15
C LEU A 311 -12.61 24.67 -13.17
N MET A 312 -13.06 24.94 -14.38
CA MET A 312 -13.11 23.92 -15.45
C MET A 312 -11.72 23.48 -15.87
N ILE A 313 -10.76 24.41 -16.03
CA ILE A 313 -9.36 24.06 -16.34
C ILE A 313 -8.76 23.20 -15.23
N THR A 314 -8.94 23.55 -13.96
CA THR A 314 -8.43 22.76 -12.83
C THR A 314 -9.05 21.39 -12.78
N ALA A 315 -10.34 21.24 -13.03
CA ALA A 315 -11.01 19.94 -13.10
C ALA A 315 -10.45 19.07 -14.23
N LEU A 316 -10.28 19.63 -15.43
CA LEU A 316 -9.71 18.92 -16.58
C LEU A 316 -8.25 18.52 -16.37
N THR A 317 -7.43 19.39 -15.77
CA THR A 317 -6.03 19.06 -15.48
C THR A 317 -5.90 17.92 -14.47
N ILE A 318 -6.70 17.92 -13.42
CA ILE A 318 -6.70 16.84 -12.41
C ILE A 318 -7.16 15.53 -13.03
N LEU A 319 -8.23 15.56 -13.83
CA LEU A 319 -8.72 14.38 -14.53
C LEU A 319 -7.65 13.81 -15.48
N SER A 320 -6.94 14.68 -16.21
CA SER A 320 -5.86 14.28 -17.12
C SER A 320 -4.70 13.65 -16.35
N ILE A 321 -4.27 14.25 -15.24
CA ILE A 321 -3.21 13.71 -14.37
C ILE A 321 -3.62 12.35 -13.80
N TYR A 322 -4.86 12.22 -13.33
CA TYR A 322 -5.40 10.96 -12.84
C TYR A 322 -5.37 9.87 -13.91
N MET A 323 -5.81 10.17 -15.15
CA MET A 323 -5.79 9.22 -16.27
C MET A 323 -4.37 8.76 -16.59
N ILE A 324 -3.38 9.65 -16.59
CA ILE A 324 -1.98 9.33 -16.80
C ILE A 324 -1.46 8.42 -15.69
N ILE A 325 -1.74 8.74 -14.44
CA ILE A 325 -1.33 7.92 -13.28
C ILE A 325 -1.93 6.52 -13.39
N LYS A 326 -3.21 6.41 -13.68
CA LYS A 326 -3.91 5.12 -13.84
C LYS A 326 -3.32 4.29 -14.98
N GLN A 327 -3.00 4.91 -16.10
CA GLN A 327 -2.35 4.25 -17.23
C GLN A 327 -0.94 3.76 -16.88
N LEU A 328 -0.14 4.58 -16.19
CA LEU A 328 1.21 4.21 -15.74
C LEU A 328 1.17 3.01 -14.78
N ILE A 329 0.24 3.01 -13.82
CA ILE A 329 0.06 1.89 -12.89
C ILE A 329 -0.34 0.62 -13.65
N SER A 330 -1.31 0.70 -14.57
CA SER A 330 -1.75 -0.43 -15.37
C SER A 330 -0.61 -0.99 -16.25
N THR A 331 0.20 -0.12 -16.84
CA THR A 331 1.37 -0.53 -17.64
C THR A 331 2.43 -1.18 -16.77
N HIS A 332 2.71 -0.63 -15.59
CA HIS A 332 3.68 -1.20 -14.65
C HIS A 332 3.24 -2.59 -14.16
N THR A 333 1.98 -2.78 -13.80
CA THR A 333 1.46 -4.09 -13.37
C THR A 333 1.50 -5.12 -14.50
N LYS A 334 1.19 -4.74 -15.73
CA LYS A 334 1.34 -5.61 -16.91
C LYS A 334 2.80 -5.97 -17.17
N HIS A 335 3.72 -5.02 -17.05
CA HIS A 335 5.14 -5.27 -17.22
C HIS A 335 5.66 -6.28 -16.18
N LEU A 336 5.27 -6.14 -14.91
CA LEU A 336 5.62 -7.10 -13.86
C LEU A 336 5.06 -8.50 -14.14
N SER A 337 3.82 -8.59 -14.61
CA SER A 337 3.21 -9.88 -14.96
C SER A 337 3.89 -10.55 -16.16
N LEU A 338 4.32 -9.76 -17.16
CA LEU A 338 5.09 -10.26 -18.30
C LEU A 338 6.50 -10.70 -17.89
N GLN A 339 7.17 -9.94 -17.02
CA GLN A 339 8.47 -10.35 -16.46
C GLN A 339 8.36 -11.68 -15.70
N ARG A 340 7.32 -11.87 -14.89
CA ARG A 340 7.10 -13.15 -14.20
C ARG A 340 6.94 -14.30 -15.20
N LYS A 341 6.09 -14.14 -16.22
CA LYS A 341 5.91 -15.16 -17.27
C LYS A 341 7.19 -15.44 -18.05
N PHE A 342 7.97 -14.41 -18.36
CA PHE A 342 9.24 -14.56 -19.05
C PHE A 342 10.26 -15.30 -18.19
N ASN A 343 10.31 -15.00 -16.89
CA ASN A 343 11.16 -15.72 -15.95
C ASN A 343 10.70 -17.17 -15.76
N GLU A 344 9.39 -17.46 -15.73
CA GLU A 344 8.87 -18.83 -15.75
C GLU A 344 9.45 -19.63 -16.93
N LEU A 345 9.44 -19.06 -18.14
CA LEU A 345 9.96 -19.74 -19.33
C LEU A 345 11.49 -19.99 -19.30
N ILE A 346 12.25 -19.13 -18.60
CA ILE A 346 13.71 -19.31 -18.49
C ILE A 346 14.10 -20.33 -17.42
N TYR A 347 13.28 -20.48 -16.38
CA TYR A 347 13.58 -21.37 -15.26
C TYR A 347 12.88 -22.73 -15.33
N ASP A 348 12.00 -22.95 -16.32
CA ASP A 348 11.39 -24.28 -16.61
C ASP A 348 12.26 -25.15 -17.54
N ASP A 349 13.37 -24.61 -18.08
CA ASP A 349 14.43 -25.36 -18.78
C ASP A 349 15.58 -25.71 -17.79
#